data_0b88d64dfb9e6dbe3bc24171e2eb1044
#
_entry.id   0b88d64dfb9e6dbe3bc24171e2eb1044
#
_cell.length_a   1.000
_cell.length_b   1.000
_cell.length_c   1.000
_cell.angle_alpha   90.00
_cell.angle_beta   90.00
_cell.angle_gamma   90.00
#
_symmetry.space_group_name_H-M   'P 1'
#
loop_
_entity.id
_entity.type
_entity.pdbx_description
1 polymer ?
#
loop_
_entity_poly.entity_id
_entity_poly.type
_entity_poly.pdbx_seq_one_letter_code
_entity_poly.pdbx_strand_id
1 'polypeptide(L)'
;MSDIKLDRCDVVDYVKNTLDNSKTNFDHVTGAKYHHNTKYCDASSVIRFGILTMSELNKLKLRHDSPESLKVMNDTLSQVNGLNGVSLAVTGLDDLYPDEDEFDPISASFVDFRVSDTISPRPGRNSTKYGNEFIYPGVVRPEEFRAIDIRILEYIEQLENNVSNMGSRSIEELKNNYNNLLDMLKVLKDANLDIPVRETFGGFSIDKEKMSECPRIVIK
;
A
#
# COMPACT_ATOMS: atom_id res chain seq x y z
N MET A 1 0.75 25.25 -0.07
CA MET A 1 1.47 24.86 1.15
C MET A 1 2.95 24.98 0.89
N SER A 2 3.74 25.52 1.86
CA SER A 2 5.20 25.61 1.72
C SER A 2 5.81 24.28 2.17
N ASP A 3 6.71 23.72 1.35
CA ASP A 3 7.48 22.55 1.72
C ASP A 3 8.33 22.83 2.96
N ILE A 4 8.48 21.83 3.83
CA ILE A 4 9.38 21.90 4.98
C ILE A 4 10.74 21.31 4.58
N LYS A 5 11.83 22.07 4.82
CA LYS A 5 13.19 21.64 4.51
C LYS A 5 13.82 21.04 5.77
N LEU A 6 14.03 19.74 5.76
CA LEU A 6 14.62 19.00 6.86
C LEU A 6 16.01 18.48 6.49
N ASP A 7 16.90 18.38 7.47
CA ASP A 7 18.12 17.59 7.35
C ASP A 7 17.77 16.10 7.42
N ARG A 8 18.70 15.25 6.95
CA ARG A 8 18.46 13.80 6.92
C ARG A 8 18.09 13.23 8.29
N CYS A 9 18.71 13.72 9.35
CA CYS A 9 18.46 13.24 10.73
C CYS A 9 17.06 13.63 11.25
N ASP A 10 16.50 14.73 10.76
CA ASP A 10 15.24 15.27 11.26
C ASP A 10 14.00 14.65 10.59
N VAL A 11 14.17 13.96 9.45
CA VAL A 11 13.04 13.39 8.67
C VAL A 11 12.31 12.31 9.46
N VAL A 12 13.02 11.42 10.13
CA VAL A 12 12.44 10.33 10.94
C VAL A 12 11.55 10.90 12.04
N ASP A 13 12.10 11.82 12.84
CA ASP A 13 11.37 12.45 13.95
C ASP A 13 10.15 13.23 13.47
N TYR A 14 10.30 13.94 12.36
CA TYR A 14 9.19 14.69 11.78
C TYR A 14 8.03 13.76 11.35
N VAL A 15 8.32 12.71 10.60
CA VAL A 15 7.29 11.76 10.14
C VAL A 15 6.63 11.08 11.33
N LYS A 16 7.42 10.61 12.29
CA LYS A 16 6.92 9.96 13.51
C LYS A 16 5.98 10.88 14.30
N ASN A 17 6.41 12.11 14.56
CA ASN A 17 5.60 13.08 15.29
C ASN A 17 4.31 13.45 14.54
N THR A 18 4.36 13.55 13.20
CA THR A 18 3.17 13.83 12.38
C THR A 18 2.16 12.70 12.47
N LEU A 19 2.62 11.44 12.39
CA LEU A 19 1.75 10.27 12.51
C LEU A 19 1.20 10.12 13.93
N ASP A 20 2.02 10.35 14.96
CA ASP A 20 1.58 10.30 16.35
C ASP A 20 0.48 11.32 16.64
N ASN A 21 0.57 12.53 16.08
CA ASN A 21 -0.46 13.55 16.20
C ASN A 21 -1.77 13.21 15.45
N SER A 22 -1.73 12.21 14.57
CA SER A 22 -2.89 11.73 13.82
C SER A 22 -3.61 10.56 14.50
N LYS A 23 -3.15 10.11 15.67
CA LYS A 23 -3.76 8.99 16.40
C LYS A 23 -5.23 9.22 16.68
N THR A 24 -6.04 8.25 16.30
CA THR A 24 -7.47 8.14 16.57
C THR A 24 -7.79 6.72 17.00
N ASN A 25 -9.05 6.40 17.25
CA ASN A 25 -9.43 5.03 17.56
C ASN A 25 -9.19 4.13 16.34
N PHE A 26 -8.50 3.02 16.58
CA PHE A 26 -8.28 2.00 15.55
C PHE A 26 -9.48 1.07 15.48
N ASP A 27 -10.28 1.24 14.42
CA ASP A 27 -11.47 0.42 14.23
C ASP A 27 -11.16 -0.80 13.35
N HIS A 28 -11.76 -1.94 13.74
CA HIS A 28 -11.71 -3.14 12.94
C HIS A 28 -12.50 -2.95 11.65
N VAL A 29 -11.93 -3.33 10.51
CA VAL A 29 -12.64 -3.28 9.22
C VAL A 29 -13.44 -4.56 9.03
N THR A 30 -14.76 -4.41 9.02
CA THR A 30 -15.68 -5.49 8.68
C THR A 30 -15.90 -5.58 7.16
N GLY A 31 -16.11 -6.77 6.64
CA GLY A 31 -16.43 -6.99 5.23
C GLY A 31 -15.24 -6.87 4.26
N ALA A 32 -14.02 -6.84 4.79
CA ALA A 32 -12.80 -6.91 3.97
C ALA A 32 -12.24 -8.33 4.01
N LYS A 33 -12.35 -9.04 2.88
CA LYS A 33 -11.84 -10.42 2.76
C LYS A 33 -10.56 -10.51 1.96
N TYR A 34 -10.37 -9.60 1.05
CA TYR A 34 -9.23 -9.63 0.13
C TYR A 34 -8.36 -8.41 0.32
N HIS A 35 -7.11 -8.48 -0.15
CA HIS A 35 -6.22 -7.34 -0.15
C HIS A 35 -5.30 -7.33 -1.37
N HIS A 36 -4.77 -6.15 -1.69
CA HIS A 36 -3.84 -5.93 -2.78
C HIS A 36 -2.78 -4.91 -2.37
N ASN A 37 -1.52 -5.32 -2.47
CA ASN A 37 -0.39 -4.47 -2.16
C ASN A 37 0.05 -3.65 -3.36
N THR A 38 0.32 -2.37 -3.16
CA THR A 38 0.89 -1.49 -4.16
C THR A 38 1.95 -0.57 -3.55
N LYS A 39 2.83 -0.01 -4.37
CA LYS A 39 3.80 0.98 -3.89
C LYS A 39 3.12 2.30 -3.54
N TYR A 40 3.70 3.06 -2.62
CA TYR A 40 3.17 4.39 -2.25
C TYR A 40 3.02 5.33 -3.45
N CYS A 41 3.95 5.30 -4.42
CA CYS A 41 3.88 6.14 -5.61
C CYS A 41 2.67 5.83 -6.51
N ASP A 42 2.13 4.63 -6.45
CA ASP A 42 1.00 4.18 -7.28
C ASP A 42 -0.36 4.31 -6.56
N ALA A 43 -0.34 4.48 -5.23
CA ALA A 43 -1.55 4.48 -4.40
C ALA A 43 -2.59 5.52 -4.84
N SER A 44 -2.16 6.73 -5.20
CA SER A 44 -3.05 7.78 -5.72
C SER A 44 -3.76 7.38 -7.01
N SER A 45 -3.08 6.63 -7.88
CA SER A 45 -3.67 6.11 -9.13
C SER A 45 -4.67 5.01 -8.84
N VAL A 46 -4.38 4.13 -7.88
CA VAL A 46 -5.31 3.08 -7.44
C VAL A 46 -6.60 3.67 -6.88
N ILE A 47 -6.51 4.75 -6.09
CA ILE A 47 -7.71 5.43 -5.58
C ILE A 47 -8.55 6.03 -6.69
N ARG A 48 -7.93 6.60 -7.73
CA ARG A 48 -8.64 7.24 -8.84
C ARG A 48 -9.27 6.27 -9.81
N PHE A 49 -8.56 5.19 -10.13
CA PHE A 49 -8.91 4.30 -11.24
C PHE A 49 -9.29 2.89 -10.81
N GLY A 50 -9.12 2.56 -9.53
CA GLY A 50 -9.20 1.21 -9.03
C GLY A 50 -7.90 0.42 -9.25
N ILE A 51 -7.91 -0.84 -8.83
CA ILE A 51 -6.81 -1.77 -9.12
C ILE A 51 -7.04 -2.29 -10.53
N LEU A 52 -6.19 -1.84 -11.45
CA LEU A 52 -6.26 -2.18 -12.87
C LEU A 52 -5.61 -3.53 -13.15
N THR A 53 -6.09 -4.20 -14.17
CA THR A 53 -5.42 -5.39 -14.69
C THR A 53 -4.08 -5.03 -15.33
N MET A 54 -3.16 -5.98 -15.42
CA MET A 54 -1.89 -5.78 -16.10
C MET A 54 -2.08 -5.34 -17.56
N SER A 55 -3.08 -5.88 -18.23
CA SER A 55 -3.43 -5.51 -19.60
C SER A 55 -3.82 -4.03 -19.72
N GLU A 56 -4.58 -3.51 -18.75
CA GLU A 56 -4.98 -2.11 -18.73
C GLU A 56 -3.83 -1.18 -18.36
N LEU A 57 -3.04 -1.54 -17.34
CA LEU A 57 -1.85 -0.79 -16.96
C LEU A 57 -0.88 -0.63 -18.13
N ASN A 58 -0.68 -1.70 -18.91
CA ASN A 58 0.16 -1.65 -20.10
C ASN A 58 -0.42 -0.73 -21.20
N LYS A 59 -1.73 -0.79 -21.44
CA LYS A 59 -2.41 0.08 -22.43
C LYS A 59 -2.33 1.55 -22.05
N LEU A 60 -2.50 1.84 -20.76
CA LEU A 60 -2.50 3.21 -20.24
C LEU A 60 -1.09 3.75 -19.97
N LYS A 61 -0.06 2.93 -20.09
CA LYS A 61 1.34 3.28 -19.79
C LYS A 61 1.52 3.86 -18.38
N LEU A 62 0.77 3.34 -17.42
CA LEU A 62 0.77 3.81 -16.02
C LEU A 62 1.81 3.10 -15.14
N ARG A 63 2.71 2.30 -15.73
CA ARG A 63 3.75 1.59 -14.97
C ARG A 63 5.08 2.33 -15.03
N HIS A 64 5.75 2.31 -13.87
CA HIS A 64 7.08 2.89 -13.68
C HIS A 64 8.21 1.83 -13.67
N ASP A 65 7.90 0.59 -14.05
CA ASP A 65 8.90 -0.48 -14.08
C ASP A 65 9.79 -0.40 -15.32
N SER A 66 10.99 -0.97 -15.22
CA SER A 66 11.88 -1.07 -16.38
C SER A 66 11.27 -1.97 -17.47
N PRO A 67 11.65 -1.77 -18.75
CA PRO A 67 11.17 -2.63 -19.85
C PRO A 67 11.46 -4.11 -19.62
N GLU A 68 12.61 -4.45 -19.01
CA GLU A 68 13.00 -5.82 -18.69
C GLU A 68 12.10 -6.42 -17.61
N SER A 69 11.83 -5.67 -16.53
CA SER A 69 10.91 -6.10 -15.46
C SER A 69 9.51 -6.31 -15.98
N LEU A 70 9.02 -5.42 -16.85
CA LEU A 70 7.72 -5.54 -17.50
C LEU A 70 7.63 -6.80 -18.38
N LYS A 71 8.68 -7.10 -19.12
CA LYS A 71 8.73 -8.30 -19.98
C LYS A 71 8.64 -9.57 -19.14
N VAL A 72 9.50 -9.71 -18.13
CA VAL A 72 9.52 -10.89 -17.23
C VAL A 72 8.15 -11.08 -16.57
N MET A 73 7.53 -9.99 -16.07
CA MET A 73 6.25 -10.05 -15.41
C MET A 73 5.12 -10.39 -16.40
N ASN A 74 5.11 -9.82 -17.59
CA ASN A 74 4.13 -10.14 -18.64
C ASN A 74 4.23 -11.59 -19.08
N ASP A 75 5.46 -12.12 -19.24
CA ASP A 75 5.69 -13.51 -19.60
C ASP A 75 5.18 -14.45 -18.51
N THR A 76 5.44 -14.14 -17.23
CA THR A 76 4.95 -14.91 -16.08
C THR A 76 3.42 -14.88 -15.99
N LEU A 77 2.81 -13.69 -16.08
CA LEU A 77 1.36 -13.52 -15.98
C LEU A 77 0.61 -14.13 -17.19
N SER A 78 1.19 -14.08 -18.38
CA SER A 78 0.60 -14.71 -19.57
C SER A 78 0.48 -16.23 -19.41
N GLN A 79 1.47 -16.85 -18.78
CA GLN A 79 1.47 -18.30 -18.51
C GLN A 79 0.37 -18.72 -17.53
N VAL A 80 -0.04 -17.85 -16.63
CA VAL A 80 -1.07 -18.10 -15.61
C VAL A 80 -2.44 -17.51 -15.96
N ASN A 81 -2.61 -16.96 -17.17
CA ASN A 81 -3.83 -16.22 -17.59
C ASN A 81 -4.19 -15.04 -16.69
N GLY A 82 -3.18 -14.44 -16.03
CA GLY A 82 -3.36 -13.36 -15.08
C GLY A 82 -3.39 -11.95 -15.68
N LEU A 83 -3.08 -11.78 -16.97
CA LEU A 83 -3.01 -10.46 -17.62
C LEU A 83 -4.33 -9.67 -17.59
N ASN A 84 -5.45 -10.37 -17.62
CA ASN A 84 -6.81 -9.78 -17.65
C ASN A 84 -7.51 -9.85 -16.28
N GLY A 85 -6.78 -10.12 -15.23
CA GLY A 85 -7.30 -10.15 -13.87
C GLY A 85 -6.42 -9.38 -12.90
N VAL A 86 -7.01 -9.05 -11.76
CA VAL A 86 -6.30 -8.46 -10.60
C VAL A 86 -5.97 -9.57 -9.62
N SER A 87 -4.70 -9.68 -9.25
CA SER A 87 -4.25 -10.60 -8.20
C SER A 87 -4.60 -10.02 -6.83
N LEU A 88 -5.28 -10.82 -6.02
CA LEU A 88 -5.68 -10.50 -4.65
C LEU A 88 -5.20 -11.62 -3.74
N ALA A 89 -4.79 -11.27 -2.51
CA ALA A 89 -4.58 -12.23 -1.44
C ALA A 89 -5.78 -12.22 -0.47
N VAL A 90 -5.93 -13.27 0.34
CA VAL A 90 -6.98 -13.35 1.37
C VAL A 90 -6.47 -12.71 2.65
N THR A 91 -7.30 -11.89 3.28
CA THR A 91 -7.04 -11.32 4.61
C THR A 91 -7.28 -12.39 5.69
N GLY A 92 -6.43 -12.46 6.69
CA GLY A 92 -6.64 -13.35 7.86
C GLY A 92 -6.13 -14.77 7.66
N LEU A 93 -5.09 -14.97 6.85
CA LEU A 93 -4.37 -16.25 6.80
C LEU A 93 -3.70 -16.61 8.12
N ASP A 94 -3.45 -15.65 8.98
CA ASP A 94 -2.92 -15.83 10.34
C ASP A 94 -3.76 -16.82 11.15
N ASP A 95 -5.09 -16.87 10.91
CA ASP A 95 -5.99 -17.87 11.53
C ASP A 95 -5.80 -19.29 10.97
N LEU A 96 -5.22 -19.43 9.78
CA LEU A 96 -5.01 -20.71 9.11
C LEU A 96 -3.59 -21.28 9.31
N TYR A 97 -2.62 -20.41 9.62
CA TYR A 97 -1.21 -20.78 9.84
C TYR A 97 -0.63 -19.99 11.03
N PRO A 98 -1.10 -20.27 12.25
CA PRO A 98 -0.71 -19.50 13.45
C PRO A 98 0.78 -19.61 13.82
N ASP A 99 1.51 -20.53 13.23
CA ASP A 99 2.93 -20.81 13.55
C ASP A 99 3.92 -20.25 12.53
N GLU A 100 3.47 -19.56 11.49
CA GLU A 100 4.38 -18.93 10.52
C GLU A 100 4.52 -17.42 10.80
N ASP A 101 5.31 -17.07 11.82
CA ASP A 101 5.69 -15.70 12.21
C ASP A 101 6.43 -14.92 11.09
N GLU A 102 6.64 -15.48 9.91
CA GLU A 102 7.47 -14.90 8.85
C GLU A 102 6.69 -14.31 7.67
N PHE A 103 5.38 -14.49 7.57
CA PHE A 103 4.64 -13.98 6.43
C PHE A 103 3.81 -12.76 6.76
N ASP A 104 4.46 -11.63 6.80
CA ASP A 104 3.79 -10.35 6.72
C ASP A 104 3.73 -9.89 5.24
N PRO A 105 2.56 -9.98 4.59
CA PRO A 105 2.41 -9.62 3.19
C PRO A 105 2.59 -8.10 2.95
N ILE A 106 2.56 -7.30 4.01
CA ILE A 106 2.70 -5.86 3.92
C ILE A 106 4.12 -5.48 4.33
N SER A 107 4.99 -5.31 3.35
CA SER A 107 6.26 -4.63 3.63
C SER A 107 6.01 -3.16 3.94
N ALA A 108 6.82 -2.58 4.83
CA ALA A 108 6.78 -1.15 5.15
C ALA A 108 6.92 -0.21 3.93
N SER A 109 7.31 -0.74 2.77
CA SER A 109 7.41 -0.01 1.50
C SER A 109 6.11 -0.01 0.67
N PHE A 110 5.05 -0.68 1.13
CA PHE A 110 3.81 -0.83 0.38
C PHE A 110 2.59 -0.28 1.13
N VAL A 111 1.57 0.05 0.35
CA VAL A 111 0.21 0.35 0.80
C VAL A 111 -0.66 -0.85 0.49
N ASP A 112 -1.47 -1.29 1.43
CA ASP A 112 -2.37 -2.41 1.26
C ASP A 112 -3.83 -1.94 1.17
N PHE A 113 -4.46 -2.23 0.05
CA PHE A 113 -5.87 -1.94 -0.17
C PHE A 113 -6.71 -3.13 0.28
N ARG A 114 -7.48 -2.96 1.35
CA ARG A 114 -8.45 -3.94 1.82
C ARG A 114 -9.68 -3.91 0.95
N VAL A 115 -10.00 -5.04 0.34
CA VAL A 115 -11.05 -5.17 -0.67
C VAL A 115 -12.23 -5.97 -0.12
N SER A 116 -13.43 -5.55 -0.50
CA SER A 116 -14.70 -6.11 -0.08
C SER A 116 -14.81 -7.63 -0.26
N ASP A 117 -15.52 -8.28 0.66
CA ASP A 117 -15.95 -9.68 0.55
C ASP A 117 -17.11 -9.87 -0.44
N THR A 118 -17.73 -8.78 -0.92
CA THR A 118 -18.82 -8.84 -1.90
C THR A 118 -18.35 -9.19 -3.30
N ILE A 119 -17.06 -8.98 -3.63
CA ILE A 119 -16.50 -9.42 -4.89
C ILE A 119 -16.29 -10.94 -4.91
N SER A 120 -16.33 -11.53 -6.10
CA SER A 120 -16.20 -12.98 -6.27
C SER A 120 -15.00 -13.33 -7.16
N PRO A 121 -13.78 -13.23 -6.66
CA PRO A 121 -12.61 -13.66 -7.40
C PRO A 121 -12.55 -15.19 -7.46
N ARG A 122 -11.90 -15.73 -8.49
CA ARG A 122 -11.64 -17.16 -8.62
C ARG A 122 -10.25 -17.50 -8.05
N PRO A 123 -10.03 -18.73 -7.56
CA PRO A 123 -8.71 -19.19 -7.15
C PRO A 123 -7.69 -19.02 -8.29
N GLY A 124 -6.53 -18.46 -7.99
CA GLY A 124 -5.39 -18.40 -8.89
C GLY A 124 -4.66 -19.74 -8.98
N ARG A 125 -3.79 -19.89 -9.98
CA ARG A 125 -3.00 -21.13 -10.14
C ARG A 125 -1.90 -21.31 -9.10
N ASN A 126 -1.42 -20.20 -8.53
CA ASN A 126 -0.32 -20.21 -7.55
C ASN A 126 -0.83 -20.21 -6.11
N SER A 127 -1.88 -20.94 -5.82
CA SER A 127 -2.26 -21.26 -4.43
C SER A 127 -1.22 -22.18 -3.75
N THR A 128 0.05 -22.02 -4.11
CA THR A 128 1.15 -22.79 -3.54
C THR A 128 1.80 -22.01 -2.41
N LYS A 129 2.02 -22.68 -1.31
CA LYS A 129 2.97 -22.41 -0.21
C LYS A 129 2.96 -21.01 0.47
N TYR A 130 2.45 -19.95 -0.19
CA TYR A 130 2.47 -18.57 0.30
C TYR A 130 1.10 -17.88 0.25
N GLY A 131 0.05 -18.60 0.54
CA GLY A 131 -1.28 -18.03 0.61
C GLY A 131 -2.08 -18.19 -0.67
N ASN A 132 -3.39 -18.04 -0.51
CA ASN A 132 -4.35 -18.24 -1.56
C ASN A 132 -4.42 -17.00 -2.45
N GLU A 133 -3.72 -17.03 -3.57
CA GLU A 133 -3.91 -16.02 -4.61
C GLU A 133 -5.27 -16.21 -5.26
N PHE A 134 -6.02 -15.14 -5.37
CA PHE A 134 -7.28 -15.07 -6.07
C PHE A 134 -7.18 -14.10 -7.24
N ILE A 135 -7.82 -14.43 -8.35
CA ILE A 135 -7.85 -13.58 -9.54
C ILE A 135 -9.26 -13.04 -9.71
N TYR A 136 -9.41 -11.73 -9.58
CA TYR A 136 -10.65 -11.03 -9.91
C TYR A 136 -10.63 -10.62 -11.39
N PRO A 137 -11.64 -11.02 -12.18
CA PRO A 137 -11.70 -10.66 -13.59
C PRO A 137 -12.09 -9.19 -13.76
N GLY A 138 -11.21 -8.41 -14.38
CA GLY A 138 -11.43 -6.98 -14.58
C GLY A 138 -10.85 -6.10 -13.47
N VAL A 139 -11.35 -4.88 -13.39
CA VAL A 139 -10.88 -3.83 -12.45
C VAL A 139 -11.58 -3.97 -11.12
N VAL A 140 -10.83 -3.89 -10.01
CA VAL A 140 -11.42 -3.68 -8.69
C VAL A 140 -11.63 -2.18 -8.51
N ARG A 141 -12.87 -1.75 -8.45
CA ARG A 141 -13.23 -0.33 -8.38
C ARG A 141 -12.98 0.25 -6.99
N PRO A 142 -12.76 1.58 -6.87
CA PRO A 142 -12.55 2.23 -5.58
C PRO A 142 -13.69 2.01 -4.57
N GLU A 143 -14.93 1.83 -5.04
CA GLU A 143 -16.11 1.56 -4.19
C GLU A 143 -16.04 0.21 -3.46
N GLU A 144 -15.17 -0.68 -3.95
CA GLU A 144 -14.92 -1.98 -3.32
C GLU A 144 -13.85 -1.90 -2.21
N PHE A 145 -13.20 -0.77 -2.02
CA PHE A 145 -12.20 -0.61 -0.95
C PHE A 145 -12.92 -0.39 0.39
N ARG A 146 -12.46 -1.11 1.41
CA ARG A 146 -12.97 -1.05 2.78
C ARG A 146 -12.01 -0.37 3.74
N ALA A 147 -10.72 -0.43 3.47
CA ALA A 147 -9.67 0.28 4.18
C ALA A 147 -8.40 0.37 3.33
N ILE A 148 -7.50 1.22 3.76
CA ILE A 148 -6.13 1.33 3.25
C ILE A 148 -5.20 1.20 4.44
N ASP A 149 -4.36 0.18 4.43
CA ASP A 149 -3.38 -0.07 5.46
C ASP A 149 -2.01 0.42 5.04
N ILE A 150 -1.30 1.07 5.97
CA ILE A 150 0.06 1.55 5.79
C ILE A 150 0.94 1.07 6.96
N ARG A 151 2.26 1.06 6.80
CA ARG A 151 3.25 0.65 7.79
C ARG A 151 4.48 1.56 7.80
N ILE A 152 4.27 2.85 7.75
CA ILE A 152 5.37 3.82 7.77
C ILE A 152 6.14 3.79 9.10
N LEU A 153 5.46 3.55 10.23
CA LEU A 153 6.12 3.45 11.53
C LEU A 153 7.06 2.25 11.63
N GLU A 154 6.69 1.12 11.06
CA GLU A 154 7.61 -0.03 10.97
C GLU A 154 8.87 0.33 10.17
N TYR A 155 8.70 1.06 9.06
CA TYR A 155 9.84 1.53 8.27
C TYR A 155 10.76 2.44 9.08
N ILE A 156 10.20 3.34 9.89
CA ILE A 156 10.94 4.20 10.82
C ILE A 156 11.70 3.35 11.83
N GLU A 157 11.05 2.38 12.46
CA GLU A 157 11.69 1.49 13.44
C GLU A 157 12.85 0.71 12.83
N GLN A 158 12.67 0.19 11.62
CA GLN A 158 13.74 -0.49 10.90
C GLN A 158 14.93 0.44 10.59
N LEU A 159 14.68 1.70 10.26
CA LEU A 159 15.73 2.70 10.08
C LEU A 159 16.47 3.03 11.39
N GLU A 160 15.73 3.22 12.49
CA GLU A 160 16.30 3.53 13.81
C GLU A 160 17.15 2.37 14.34
N ASN A 161 16.71 1.14 14.14
CA ASN A 161 17.41 -0.07 14.61
C ASN A 161 18.57 -0.52 13.71
N ASN A 162 18.92 0.23 12.65
CA ASN A 162 19.99 -0.13 11.71
C ASN A 162 19.92 -1.59 11.24
N VAL A 163 18.75 -2.08 10.90
CA VAL A 163 18.59 -3.44 10.38
C VAL A 163 19.43 -3.55 9.11
N SER A 164 20.51 -4.29 9.18
CA SER A 164 21.67 -4.26 8.29
C SER A 164 21.38 -4.63 6.83
N ASN A 165 20.19 -5.12 6.53
CA ASN A 165 19.75 -5.44 5.18
C ASN A 165 19.07 -4.26 4.45
N MET A 166 18.87 -3.15 5.14
CA MET A 166 18.26 -1.95 4.55
C MET A 166 19.25 -1.02 3.89
N GLY A 167 20.46 -1.45 3.58
CA GLY A 167 21.53 -0.65 2.99
C GLY A 167 20.98 0.58 2.28
N SER A 168 21.44 1.80 2.52
CA SER A 168 21.10 3.09 1.90
C SER A 168 19.66 3.29 1.35
N ARG A 169 18.75 2.38 1.54
CA ARG A 169 17.28 2.57 1.46
C ARG A 169 16.86 3.49 2.60
N SER A 170 16.94 4.44 2.43
CA SER A 170 17.44 5.63 3.00
C SER A 170 16.23 6.47 3.39
N ILE A 171 16.46 7.37 4.26
CA ILE A 171 15.69 8.58 4.55
C ILE A 171 15.02 9.17 3.30
N GLU A 172 15.66 9.05 2.13
CA GLU A 172 15.05 9.44 0.85
C GLU A 172 13.80 8.61 0.51
N GLU A 173 13.81 7.32 0.75
CA GLU A 173 12.63 6.47 0.53
C GLU A 173 11.53 6.77 1.55
N LEU A 174 11.88 6.96 2.83
CA LEU A 174 10.92 7.39 3.86
C LEU A 174 10.26 8.71 3.48
N LYS A 175 11.06 9.71 3.08
CA LYS A 175 10.56 11.00 2.59
C LYS A 175 9.60 10.81 1.41
N ASN A 176 9.97 9.99 0.44
CA ASN A 176 9.15 9.73 -0.74
C ASN A 176 7.85 9.03 -0.37
N ASN A 177 7.89 8.02 0.49
CA ASN A 177 6.69 7.30 0.96
C ASN A 177 5.76 8.24 1.74
N TYR A 178 6.31 9.07 2.64
CA TYR A 178 5.54 10.08 3.35
C TYR A 178 4.87 11.09 2.39
N ASN A 179 5.62 11.64 1.44
CA ASN A 179 5.07 12.60 0.48
C ASN A 179 3.98 11.96 -0.42
N ASN A 180 4.17 10.71 -0.84
CA ASN A 180 3.17 9.95 -1.59
C ASN A 180 1.95 9.62 -0.75
N LEU A 181 2.11 9.37 0.56
CA LEU A 181 0.99 9.25 1.50
C LEU A 181 0.16 10.53 1.55
N LEU A 182 0.79 11.69 1.64
CA LEU A 182 0.06 12.97 1.60
C LEU A 182 -0.72 13.15 0.29
N ASP A 183 -0.11 12.80 -0.84
CA ASP A 183 -0.78 12.86 -2.15
C ASP A 183 -1.98 11.90 -2.21
N MET A 184 -1.84 10.70 -1.65
CA MET A 184 -2.91 9.71 -1.55
C MET A 184 -4.08 10.24 -0.71
N LEU A 185 -3.80 10.80 0.47
CA LEU A 185 -4.81 11.37 1.37
C LEU A 185 -5.56 12.53 0.71
N LYS A 186 -4.84 13.37 -0.02
CA LYS A 186 -5.44 14.45 -0.79
C LYS A 186 -6.37 13.94 -1.88
N VAL A 187 -5.98 12.89 -2.60
CA VAL A 187 -6.85 12.26 -3.62
C VAL A 187 -8.11 11.68 -2.99
N LEU A 188 -8.02 11.02 -1.83
CA LEU A 188 -9.18 10.53 -1.09
C LEU A 188 -10.14 11.66 -0.72
N LYS A 189 -9.61 12.77 -0.21
CA LYS A 189 -10.38 13.98 0.13
C LYS A 189 -11.05 14.58 -1.10
N ASP A 190 -10.29 14.82 -2.17
CA ASP A 190 -10.78 15.43 -3.41
C ASP A 190 -11.87 14.57 -4.10
N ALA A 191 -11.74 13.24 -4.00
CA ALA A 191 -12.73 12.29 -4.52
C ALA A 191 -13.93 12.07 -3.59
N ASN A 192 -13.94 12.68 -2.39
CA ASN A 192 -14.94 12.47 -1.36
C ASN A 192 -15.17 10.98 -1.02
N LEU A 193 -14.07 10.20 -0.97
CA LEU A 193 -14.12 8.79 -0.64
C LEU A 193 -13.90 8.59 0.86
N ASP A 194 -14.92 8.05 1.52
CA ASP A 194 -14.83 7.75 2.96
C ASP A 194 -14.22 6.35 3.21
N ILE A 195 -12.95 6.21 2.79
CA ILE A 195 -12.16 5.00 3.02
C ILE A 195 -11.23 5.26 4.21
N PRO A 196 -11.32 4.50 5.31
CA PRO A 196 -10.41 4.66 6.44
C PRO A 196 -8.97 4.30 6.04
N VAL A 197 -8.01 5.10 6.51
CA VAL A 197 -6.58 4.84 6.37
C VAL A 197 -6.01 4.49 7.74
N ARG A 198 -5.30 3.37 7.84
CA ARG A 198 -4.85 2.81 9.11
C ARG A 198 -3.34 2.56 9.09
N GLU A 199 -2.67 3.00 10.15
CA GLU A 199 -1.29 2.60 10.45
C GLU A 199 -1.33 1.31 11.28
N THR A 200 -1.10 0.17 10.65
CA THR A 200 -1.32 -1.13 11.26
C THR A 200 -0.23 -1.51 12.26
N PHE A 201 1.00 -1.04 12.10
CA PHE A 201 2.09 -1.29 13.03
C PHE A 201 1.88 -0.55 14.37
N GLY A 202 1.45 0.70 14.32
CA GLY A 202 1.13 1.49 15.51
C GLY A 202 -0.29 1.27 16.06
N GLY A 203 -1.16 0.59 15.31
CA GLY A 203 -2.53 0.30 15.70
C GLY A 203 -3.42 1.53 15.83
N PHE A 204 -3.37 2.45 14.87
CA PHE A 204 -4.21 3.65 14.90
C PHE A 204 -4.72 4.06 13.51
N SER A 205 -5.81 4.81 13.47
CA SER A 205 -6.35 5.40 12.24
C SER A 205 -5.67 6.72 11.92
N ILE A 206 -5.53 7.01 10.64
CA ILE A 206 -4.99 8.27 10.15
C ILE A 206 -6.12 9.30 10.03
N ASP A 207 -5.94 10.46 10.64
CA ASP A 207 -6.79 11.62 10.41
C ASP A 207 -6.48 12.22 9.03
N LYS A 208 -7.28 11.80 8.04
CA LYS A 208 -7.10 12.18 6.63
C LYS A 208 -7.11 13.69 6.42
N GLU A 209 -7.98 14.41 7.15
CA GLU A 209 -8.13 15.85 7.00
C GLU A 209 -6.86 16.57 7.47
N LYS A 210 -6.42 16.28 8.69
CA LYS A 210 -5.21 16.89 9.25
C LYS A 210 -3.97 16.53 8.46
N MET A 211 -3.78 15.24 8.15
CA MET A 211 -2.59 14.82 7.42
C MET A 211 -2.54 15.33 5.99
N SER A 212 -3.67 15.42 5.28
CA SER A 212 -3.67 15.96 3.92
C SER A 212 -3.19 17.42 3.83
N GLU A 213 -3.20 18.12 4.96
CA GLU A 213 -2.76 19.51 5.08
C GLU A 213 -1.30 19.67 5.55
N CYS A 214 -0.66 18.56 5.94
CA CYS A 214 0.73 18.57 6.35
C CYS A 214 1.67 18.99 5.20
N PRO A 215 2.76 19.70 5.51
CA PRO A 215 3.73 20.10 4.50
C PRO A 215 4.50 18.89 3.96
N ARG A 216 4.89 18.97 2.70
CA ARG A 216 5.80 17.99 2.08
C ARG A 216 7.21 18.14 2.63
N ILE A 217 7.94 17.05 2.70
CA ILE A 217 9.34 17.05 3.11
C ILE A 217 10.23 17.21 1.88
N VAL A 218 11.19 18.13 1.99
CA VAL A 218 12.30 18.30 1.05
C VAL A 218 13.60 18.15 1.84
N ILE A 219 14.50 17.28 1.39
CA ILE A 219 15.82 17.13 2.01
C ILE A 219 16.70 18.26 1.49
N LYS A 220 17.42 18.93 2.42
CA LYS A 220 18.40 19.98 2.10
C LYS A 220 19.61 19.42 1.38
#